data_2e496ba403b3add40530e4fd6e99d700
#
_entry.id   2e496ba403b3add40530e4fd6e99d700
#
_cell.length_a   1.000
_cell.length_b   1.000
_cell.length_c   1.000
_cell.angle_alpha   90.00
_cell.angle_beta   90.00
_cell.angle_gamma   90.00
#
_symmetry.space_group_name_H-M   'P 1'
#
loop_
_entity.id
_entity.type
_entity.pdbx_description
1 polymer ?
#
loop_
_entity_poly.entity_id
_entity_poly.type
_entity_poly.pdbx_seq_one_letter_code
_entity_poly.pdbx_strand_id
1 'polypeptide(L)'
;HRNRIDYLCKMIRGEVRRNSETGQRTRILNLGCGPAHEVQRFLAREDLSDLCAFNLLDFNAETIRHSEDRLTELLRQHGRVGSVNFLERSVQDLLRQDNRGDAELPWESFDVVYCAGLFDYLSQRVCKKLVDVFNRLLRPGGLLVVTNVSMDNPDKAWMEYILEWNLIYREKDSMRDLVPSSTIPLQAEVKEDATGVNYFLEIRKSAMNGARS
;
A
#
# COMPACT_ATOMS: atom_id res chain seq x y z
N HIS A 1 -9.80 -1.02 12.18
CA HIS A 1 -8.43 -0.48 12.09
C HIS A 1 -7.37 -1.51 12.48
N ARG A 2 -7.51 -2.19 13.65
CA ARG A 2 -6.52 -3.19 14.13
C ARG A 2 -6.32 -4.33 13.15
N ASN A 3 -7.39 -4.93 12.63
CA ASN A 3 -7.32 -6.04 11.66
C ASN A 3 -6.60 -5.64 10.37
N ARG A 4 -6.81 -4.41 9.90
CA ARG A 4 -6.10 -3.87 8.73
C ARG A 4 -4.59 -3.79 8.97
N ILE A 5 -4.17 -3.29 10.14
CA ILE A 5 -2.75 -3.24 10.53
C ILE A 5 -2.16 -4.67 10.61
N ASP A 6 -2.88 -5.61 11.22
CA ASP A 6 -2.44 -7.01 11.32
C ASP A 6 -2.24 -7.65 9.94
N TYR A 7 -3.19 -7.39 9.03
CA TYR A 7 -3.13 -7.86 7.65
C TYR A 7 -1.91 -7.29 6.91
N LEU A 8 -1.70 -5.97 6.98
CA LEU A 8 -0.58 -5.29 6.32
C LEU A 8 0.77 -5.75 6.86
N CYS A 9 0.92 -5.91 8.17
CA CYS A 9 2.15 -6.46 8.77
C CYS A 9 2.42 -7.89 8.27
N LYS A 10 1.38 -8.73 8.18
CA LYS A 10 1.50 -10.10 7.66
C LYS A 10 1.88 -10.11 6.19
N MET A 11 1.27 -9.25 5.38
CA MET A 11 1.56 -9.09 3.97
C MET A 11 3.02 -8.64 3.76
N ILE A 12 3.46 -7.57 4.44
CA ILE A 12 4.84 -7.08 4.36
C ILE A 12 5.82 -8.18 4.73
N ARG A 13 5.60 -8.89 5.85
CA ARG A 13 6.45 -10.01 6.30
C ARG A 13 6.57 -11.08 5.22
N GLY A 14 5.45 -11.46 4.59
CA GLY A 14 5.42 -12.46 3.53
C GLY A 14 6.26 -12.04 2.32
N GLU A 15 6.14 -10.80 1.88
CA GLU A 15 6.87 -10.28 0.72
C GLU A 15 8.38 -10.10 1.01
N VAL A 16 8.73 -9.63 2.20
CA VAL A 16 10.15 -9.50 2.59
C VAL A 16 10.81 -10.88 2.64
N ARG A 17 10.15 -11.89 3.21
CA ARG A 17 10.68 -13.26 3.21
C ARG A 17 10.86 -13.80 1.79
N ARG A 18 9.86 -13.61 0.93
CA ARG A 18 9.92 -14.04 -0.47
C ARG A 18 11.09 -13.39 -1.22
N ASN A 19 11.38 -12.11 -0.93
CA ASN A 19 12.44 -11.36 -1.58
C ASN A 19 13.82 -11.55 -0.94
N SER A 20 13.88 -12.02 0.32
CA SER A 20 15.16 -12.18 1.05
C SER A 20 16.12 -13.15 0.35
N GLU A 21 15.61 -14.10 -0.42
CA GLU A 21 16.41 -15.06 -1.20
C GLU A 21 17.24 -14.38 -2.30
N THR A 22 16.85 -13.15 -2.72
CA THR A 22 17.59 -12.40 -3.75
C THR A 22 18.73 -11.55 -3.20
N GLY A 23 18.87 -11.46 -1.88
CA GLY A 23 19.86 -10.61 -1.20
C GLY A 23 19.61 -9.10 -1.32
N GLN A 24 18.52 -8.68 -1.95
CA GLN A 24 18.15 -7.27 -2.10
C GLN A 24 17.15 -6.83 -1.05
N ARG A 25 17.18 -5.54 -0.69
CA ARG A 25 16.17 -4.94 0.17
C ARG A 25 14.83 -4.88 -0.57
N THR A 26 13.76 -5.23 0.13
CA THR A 26 12.38 -5.10 -0.38
C THR A 26 12.00 -3.61 -0.38
N ARG A 27 11.74 -3.06 -1.57
CA ARG A 27 11.29 -1.67 -1.75
C ARG A 27 9.78 -1.60 -1.65
N ILE A 28 9.31 -0.84 -0.68
CA ILE A 28 7.88 -0.76 -0.33
C ILE A 28 7.43 0.70 -0.49
N LEU A 29 6.33 0.90 -1.21
CA LEU A 29 5.67 2.20 -1.36
C LEU A 29 4.32 2.18 -0.66
N ASN A 30 4.05 3.19 0.17
CA ASN A 30 2.74 3.42 0.79
C ASN A 30 2.21 4.80 0.42
N LEU A 31 1.04 4.88 -0.20
CA LEU A 31 0.33 6.13 -0.47
C LEU A 31 -0.75 6.39 0.59
N GLY A 32 -0.79 7.63 1.09
CA GLY A 32 -1.68 8.01 2.19
C GLY A 32 -1.26 7.31 3.46
N CYS A 33 0.04 7.41 3.79
CA CYS A 33 0.61 6.63 4.88
C CYS A 33 0.06 7.03 6.25
N GLY A 34 -0.44 8.26 6.39
CA GLY A 34 -0.88 8.77 7.67
C GLY A 34 0.17 8.56 8.75
N PRO A 35 -0.21 8.12 9.96
CA PRO A 35 0.74 7.78 11.03
C PRO A 35 1.57 6.51 10.75
N ALA A 36 1.30 5.76 9.69
CA ALA A 36 2.00 4.52 9.31
C ALA A 36 2.10 3.50 10.46
N HIS A 37 1.01 3.23 11.16
CA HIS A 37 0.99 2.35 12.33
C HIS A 37 1.48 0.92 12.04
N GLU A 38 1.21 0.38 10.85
CA GLU A 38 1.72 -0.92 10.40
C GLU A 38 3.24 -0.91 10.26
N VAL A 39 3.82 0.18 9.75
CA VAL A 39 5.28 0.35 9.64
C VAL A 39 5.89 0.50 11.02
N GLN A 40 5.32 1.34 11.90
CA GLN A 40 5.76 1.48 13.29
C GLN A 40 5.81 0.11 13.99
N ARG A 41 4.74 -0.66 13.86
CA ARG A 41 4.65 -1.99 14.47
C ARG A 41 5.65 -2.97 13.87
N PHE A 42 5.86 -2.91 12.56
CA PHE A 42 6.80 -3.77 11.85
C PHE A 42 8.25 -3.47 12.29
N LEU A 43 8.65 -2.21 12.34
CA LEU A 43 9.95 -1.78 12.83
C LEU A 43 10.22 -2.19 14.30
N ALA A 44 9.18 -2.08 15.14
CA ALA A 44 9.32 -2.40 16.56
C ALA A 44 9.42 -3.91 16.85
N ARG A 45 8.89 -4.78 15.98
CA ARG A 45 8.70 -6.21 16.30
C ARG A 45 9.39 -7.19 15.37
N GLU A 46 9.85 -6.75 14.19
CA GLU A 46 10.31 -7.66 13.14
C GLU A 46 11.73 -7.30 12.69
N ASP A 47 12.67 -8.20 12.89
CA ASP A 47 14.04 -8.05 12.40
C ASP A 47 14.11 -7.99 10.87
N LEU A 48 13.11 -8.55 10.19
CA LEU A 48 12.94 -8.44 8.74
C LEU A 48 12.83 -6.98 8.25
N SER A 49 12.54 -6.02 9.15
CA SER A 49 12.52 -4.59 8.82
C SER A 49 13.87 -4.08 8.32
N ASP A 50 14.97 -4.74 8.69
CA ASP A 50 16.32 -4.40 8.23
C ASP A 50 16.52 -4.70 6.73
N LEU A 51 15.68 -5.55 6.17
CA LEU A 51 15.64 -5.86 4.74
C LEU A 51 14.66 -5.00 3.96
N CYS A 52 14.12 -3.93 4.57
CA CYS A 52 13.12 -3.06 3.96
C CYS A 52 13.69 -1.69 3.61
N ALA A 53 13.16 -1.12 2.51
CA ALA A 53 13.26 0.29 2.17
C ALA A 53 11.84 0.83 1.98
N PHE A 54 11.31 1.48 3.01
CA PHE A 54 9.98 2.09 2.98
C PHE A 54 10.03 3.46 2.32
N ASN A 55 9.08 3.74 1.44
CA ASN A 55 8.80 5.05 0.85
C ASN A 55 7.37 5.41 1.22
N LEU A 56 7.20 6.39 2.08
CA LEU A 56 5.92 6.77 2.68
C LEU A 56 5.47 8.10 2.10
N LEU A 57 4.32 8.10 1.46
CA LEU A 57 3.75 9.27 0.80
C LEU A 57 2.50 9.73 1.53
N ASP A 58 2.41 11.02 1.80
CA ASP A 58 1.21 11.68 2.25
C ASP A 58 1.16 13.10 1.68
N PHE A 59 -0.02 13.69 1.59
CA PHE A 59 -0.18 15.09 1.15
C PHE A 59 -0.06 16.10 2.30
N ASN A 60 -0.13 15.62 3.54
CA ASN A 60 -0.12 16.44 4.73
C ASN A 60 1.29 16.48 5.35
N ALA A 61 1.96 17.63 5.20
CA ALA A 61 3.31 17.84 5.71
C ALA A 61 3.43 17.67 7.24
N GLU A 62 2.38 17.98 8.01
CA GLU A 62 2.41 17.78 9.47
C GLU A 62 2.36 16.29 9.82
N THR A 63 1.51 15.52 9.14
CA THR A 63 1.45 14.07 9.27
C THR A 63 2.80 13.44 8.94
N ILE A 64 3.44 13.87 7.84
CA ILE A 64 4.76 13.40 7.44
C ILE A 64 5.79 13.66 8.54
N ARG A 65 5.91 14.91 9.02
CA ARG A 65 6.87 15.26 10.09
C ARG A 65 6.67 14.41 11.34
N HIS A 66 5.41 14.29 11.81
CA HIS A 66 5.10 13.48 12.97
C HIS A 66 5.50 12.00 12.78
N SER A 67 5.22 11.46 11.59
CA SER A 67 5.56 10.06 11.27
C SER A 67 7.06 9.86 11.11
N GLU A 68 7.78 10.84 10.55
CA GLU A 68 9.23 10.84 10.41
C GLU A 68 9.93 10.81 11.77
N ASP A 69 9.54 11.72 12.68
CA ASP A 69 10.07 11.76 14.05
C ASP A 69 9.85 10.41 14.76
N ARG A 70 8.63 9.87 14.64
CA ARG A 70 8.28 8.62 15.31
C ARG A 70 8.99 7.41 14.75
N LEU A 71 9.09 7.28 13.42
CA LEU A 71 9.75 6.14 12.80
C LEU A 71 11.27 6.19 12.93
N THR A 72 11.85 7.39 12.87
CA THR A 72 13.29 7.60 13.15
C THR A 72 13.65 7.17 14.58
N GLU A 73 12.83 7.56 15.55
CA GLU A 73 13.03 7.14 16.93
C GLU A 73 12.90 5.62 17.10
N LEU A 74 11.93 4.98 16.44
CA LEU A 74 11.81 3.52 16.47
C LEU A 74 13.01 2.80 15.86
N LEU A 75 13.53 3.28 14.72
CA LEU A 75 14.75 2.75 14.11
C LEU A 75 15.91 2.79 15.11
N ARG A 76 16.08 3.94 15.78
CA ARG A 76 17.14 4.12 16.78
C ARG A 76 16.96 3.23 18.01
N GLN A 77 15.74 3.18 18.58
CA GLN A 77 15.41 2.40 19.79
C GLN A 77 15.62 0.91 19.60
N HIS A 78 15.31 0.39 18.41
CA HIS A 78 15.41 -1.04 18.09
C HIS A 78 16.68 -1.39 17.31
N GLY A 79 17.60 -0.43 17.09
CA GLY A 79 18.86 -0.66 16.37
C GLY A 79 18.63 -1.13 14.92
N ARG A 80 17.57 -0.67 14.26
CA ARG A 80 17.21 -1.08 12.91
C ARG A 80 18.07 -0.38 11.85
N VAL A 81 18.46 -1.12 10.82
CA VAL A 81 19.24 -0.62 9.67
C VAL A 81 18.42 -0.48 8.40
N GLY A 82 17.12 -0.78 8.44
CA GLY A 82 16.17 -0.49 7.37
C GLY A 82 16.09 1.02 7.09
N SER A 83 15.61 1.39 5.90
CA SER A 83 15.43 2.80 5.53
C SER A 83 13.96 3.18 5.42
N VAL A 84 13.67 4.43 5.83
CA VAL A 84 12.35 5.05 5.66
C VAL A 84 12.55 6.41 5.02
N ASN A 85 11.95 6.61 3.85
CA ASN A 85 11.95 7.87 3.11
C ASN A 85 10.52 8.43 3.10
N PHE A 86 10.40 9.74 3.23
CA PHE A 86 9.12 10.44 3.22
C PHE A 86 9.03 11.35 2.02
N LEU A 87 7.88 11.35 1.35
CA LEU A 87 7.60 12.18 0.18
C LEU A 87 6.26 12.89 0.38
N GLU A 88 6.28 14.22 0.37
CA GLU A 88 5.06 15.01 0.36
C GLU A 88 4.49 15.02 -1.05
N ARG A 89 3.45 14.23 -1.28
CA ARG A 89 2.79 14.06 -2.57
C ARG A 89 1.29 13.85 -2.38
N SER A 90 0.50 14.55 -3.17
CA SER A 90 -0.94 14.33 -3.26
C SER A 90 -1.28 13.26 -4.32
N VAL A 91 -2.52 12.75 -4.26
CA VAL A 91 -3.09 11.91 -5.33
C VAL A 91 -3.01 12.59 -6.70
N GLN A 92 -3.23 13.93 -6.74
CA GLN A 92 -3.19 14.68 -7.98
C GLN A 92 -1.79 14.74 -8.58
N ASP A 93 -0.75 14.84 -7.73
CA ASP A 93 0.64 14.85 -8.17
C ASP A 93 1.00 13.51 -8.80
N LEU A 94 0.64 12.39 -8.15
CA LEU A 94 0.85 11.06 -8.71
C LEU A 94 0.14 10.86 -10.06
N LEU A 95 -1.11 11.30 -10.18
CA LEU A 95 -1.87 11.19 -11.42
C LEU A 95 -1.34 12.09 -12.55
N ARG A 96 -0.68 13.20 -12.23
CA ARG A 96 -0.04 14.09 -13.22
C ARG A 96 1.31 13.57 -13.71
N GLN A 97 2.02 12.80 -12.87
CA GLN A 97 3.32 12.23 -13.19
C GLN A 97 3.25 11.16 -14.29
N ASP A 98 2.10 10.58 -14.54
CA ASP A 98 1.89 9.50 -15.49
C ASP A 98 2.50 9.75 -16.90
N ASN A 99 2.71 11.00 -17.29
CA ASN A 99 3.23 11.38 -18.60
C ASN A 99 4.71 11.77 -18.61
N ARG A 100 5.39 11.92 -17.46
CA ARG A 100 6.74 12.53 -17.41
C ARG A 100 7.79 11.67 -16.72
N GLY A 101 7.41 10.60 -16.04
CA GLY A 101 8.30 9.88 -15.13
C GLY A 101 8.70 10.75 -13.93
N ASP A 102 9.01 10.13 -12.81
CA ASP A 102 9.51 10.80 -11.62
C ASP A 102 10.79 10.10 -11.13
N ALA A 103 11.85 10.89 -10.94
CA ALA A 103 13.11 10.36 -10.45
C ALA A 103 13.01 9.76 -9.04
N GLU A 104 12.07 10.27 -8.22
CA GLU A 104 11.82 9.76 -6.86
C GLU A 104 10.98 8.48 -6.85
N LEU A 105 10.09 8.30 -7.86
CA LEU A 105 9.21 7.15 -8.02
C LEU A 105 9.41 6.49 -9.40
N PRO A 106 10.55 5.84 -9.62
CA PRO A 106 10.82 5.20 -10.90
C PRO A 106 9.84 4.06 -11.20
N TRP A 107 9.48 3.92 -12.48
CA TRP A 107 8.66 2.80 -12.92
C TRP A 107 9.36 1.46 -12.65
N GLU A 108 8.56 0.43 -12.40
CA GLU A 108 9.02 -0.95 -12.18
C GLU A 108 10.11 -1.11 -11.10
N SER A 109 10.03 -0.28 -10.06
CA SER A 109 11.07 -0.23 -9.04
C SER A 109 10.64 -0.74 -7.66
N PHE A 110 9.36 -0.95 -7.42
CA PHE A 110 8.84 -1.36 -6.11
C PHE A 110 8.43 -2.82 -6.11
N ASP A 111 8.75 -3.51 -5.02
CA ASP A 111 8.33 -4.88 -4.74
C ASP A 111 6.90 -4.95 -4.23
N VAL A 112 6.56 -3.96 -3.41
CA VAL A 112 5.24 -3.80 -2.81
C VAL A 112 4.80 -2.37 -2.97
N VAL A 113 3.58 -2.18 -3.44
CA VAL A 113 2.87 -0.90 -3.41
C VAL A 113 1.57 -1.11 -2.65
N TYR A 114 1.27 -0.28 -1.66
CA TYR A 114 -0.01 -0.37 -0.99
C TYR A 114 -0.60 0.99 -0.64
N CYS A 115 -1.93 1.01 -0.52
CA CYS A 115 -2.69 2.18 -0.13
C CYS A 115 -3.83 1.72 0.79
N ALA A 116 -3.80 2.14 2.06
CA ALA A 116 -4.69 1.61 3.09
C ALA A 116 -5.53 2.73 3.75
N GLY A 117 -6.81 2.79 3.38
CA GLY A 117 -7.78 3.74 3.94
C GLY A 117 -8.02 5.01 3.13
N LEU A 118 -7.21 5.29 2.11
CA LEU A 118 -7.42 6.47 1.27
C LEU A 118 -8.53 6.23 0.22
N PHE A 119 -8.68 4.99 -0.27
CA PHE A 119 -9.70 4.65 -1.29
C PHE A 119 -11.12 4.86 -0.79
N ASP A 120 -11.32 4.82 0.52
CA ASP A 120 -12.59 5.13 1.18
C ASP A 120 -13.11 6.55 0.88
N TYR A 121 -12.24 7.46 0.43
CA TYR A 121 -12.56 8.85 0.12
C TYR A 121 -12.50 9.20 -1.37
N LEU A 122 -12.11 8.25 -2.23
CA LEU A 122 -11.87 8.50 -3.64
C LEU A 122 -12.95 7.87 -4.53
N SER A 123 -13.37 8.58 -5.57
CA SER A 123 -14.29 8.03 -6.55
C SER A 123 -13.70 6.80 -7.27
N GLN A 124 -14.57 5.92 -7.78
CA GLN A 124 -14.17 4.72 -8.53
C GLN A 124 -13.21 5.05 -9.69
N ARG A 125 -13.47 6.15 -10.40
CA ARG A 125 -12.63 6.61 -11.52
C ARG A 125 -11.22 6.97 -11.07
N VAL A 126 -11.08 7.65 -9.93
CA VAL A 126 -9.78 8.04 -9.37
C VAL A 126 -9.05 6.80 -8.88
N CYS A 127 -9.73 5.90 -8.18
CA CYS A 127 -9.16 4.63 -7.73
C CYS A 127 -8.62 3.79 -8.90
N LYS A 128 -9.37 3.66 -10.01
CA LYS A 128 -8.89 2.95 -11.22
C LYS A 128 -7.58 3.55 -11.74
N LYS A 129 -7.53 4.87 -11.90
CA LYS A 129 -6.31 5.55 -12.36
C LYS A 129 -5.12 5.35 -11.42
N LEU A 130 -5.36 5.38 -10.09
CA LEU A 130 -4.30 5.12 -9.13
C LEU A 130 -3.79 3.68 -9.20
N VAL A 131 -4.68 2.70 -9.36
CA VAL A 131 -4.28 1.30 -9.52
C VAL A 131 -3.45 1.10 -10.79
N ASP A 132 -3.77 1.80 -11.90
CA ASP A 132 -2.94 1.81 -13.12
C ASP A 132 -1.54 2.37 -12.85
N VAL A 133 -1.43 3.51 -12.16
CA VAL A 133 -0.14 4.10 -11.77
C VAL A 133 0.63 3.15 -10.86
N PHE A 134 0.01 2.58 -9.84
CA PHE A 134 0.63 1.65 -8.92
C PHE A 134 1.16 0.40 -9.62
N ASN A 135 0.38 -0.14 -10.58
CA ASN A 135 0.81 -1.29 -11.38
C ASN A 135 2.05 -0.98 -12.23
N ARG A 136 2.21 0.27 -12.70
CA ARG A 136 3.41 0.71 -13.43
C ARG A 136 4.61 0.88 -12.50
N LEU A 137 4.41 1.30 -11.25
CA LEU A 137 5.46 1.41 -10.24
C LEU A 137 5.98 0.05 -9.77
N LEU A 138 5.14 -1.00 -9.83
CA LEU A 138 5.52 -2.35 -9.47
C LEU A 138 6.49 -2.96 -10.47
N ARG A 139 7.57 -3.55 -9.98
CA ARG A 139 8.42 -4.44 -10.77
C ARG A 139 7.68 -5.74 -11.15
N PRO A 140 8.13 -6.47 -12.17
CA PRO A 140 7.64 -7.82 -12.42
C PRO A 140 7.72 -8.70 -11.16
N GLY A 141 6.66 -9.43 -10.85
CA GLY A 141 6.52 -10.21 -9.62
C GLY A 141 6.13 -9.41 -8.37
N GLY A 142 6.01 -8.08 -8.45
CA GLY A 142 5.59 -7.22 -7.34
C GLY A 142 4.13 -7.36 -6.95
N LEU A 143 3.78 -6.94 -5.74
CA LEU A 143 2.45 -7.01 -5.14
C LEU A 143 1.87 -5.61 -4.90
N LEU A 144 0.67 -5.37 -5.43
CA LEU A 144 -0.16 -4.22 -5.07
C LEU A 144 -1.22 -4.65 -4.06
N VAL A 145 -1.44 -3.83 -3.02
CA VAL A 145 -2.56 -4.00 -2.10
C VAL A 145 -3.29 -2.67 -1.89
N VAL A 146 -4.57 -2.64 -2.18
CA VAL A 146 -5.44 -1.50 -1.84
C VAL A 146 -6.59 -1.95 -0.96
N THR A 147 -7.00 -1.09 -0.02
CA THR A 147 -8.08 -1.43 0.91
C THR A 147 -9.27 -0.50 0.74
N ASN A 148 -10.46 -1.04 1.02
CA ASN A 148 -11.67 -0.25 1.16
C ASN A 148 -12.58 -0.84 2.23
N VAL A 149 -13.35 0.04 2.90
CA VAL A 149 -14.39 -0.41 3.81
C VAL A 149 -15.51 -1.07 3.01
N SER A 150 -15.92 -2.25 3.48
CA SER A 150 -16.96 -3.08 2.86
C SER A 150 -18.34 -2.40 2.95
N MET A 151 -19.17 -2.59 1.92
CA MET A 151 -20.59 -2.21 1.97
C MET A 151 -21.34 -3.00 3.07
N ASP A 152 -20.92 -4.21 3.34
CA ASP A 152 -21.48 -5.12 4.36
C ASP A 152 -20.95 -4.87 5.77
N ASN A 153 -20.22 -3.76 5.98
CA ASN A 153 -19.68 -3.38 7.29
C ASN A 153 -20.81 -3.26 8.34
N PRO A 154 -20.83 -4.08 9.39
CA PRO A 154 -21.89 -4.05 10.41
C PRO A 154 -21.90 -2.74 11.23
N ASP A 155 -20.77 -2.05 11.29
CA ASP A 155 -20.59 -0.80 12.03
C ASP A 155 -20.88 0.46 11.19
N LYS A 156 -21.35 0.30 9.95
CA LYS A 156 -21.57 1.39 8.99
C LYS A 156 -22.45 2.49 9.59
N ALA A 157 -23.61 2.14 10.15
CA ALA A 157 -24.53 3.10 10.73
C ALA A 157 -23.89 3.88 11.90
N TRP A 158 -23.11 3.20 12.74
CA TRP A 158 -22.41 3.83 13.84
C TRP A 158 -21.31 4.79 13.34
N MET A 159 -20.55 4.40 12.30
CA MET A 159 -19.53 5.25 11.69
C MET A 159 -20.12 6.51 11.06
N GLU A 160 -21.25 6.40 10.36
CA GLU A 160 -21.90 7.53 9.70
C GLU A 160 -22.60 8.46 10.70
N TYR A 161 -23.39 7.91 11.65
CA TYR A 161 -24.25 8.72 12.53
C TYR A 161 -23.56 9.24 13.80
N ILE A 162 -22.56 8.51 14.32
CA ILE A 162 -21.90 8.89 15.58
C ILE A 162 -20.54 9.55 15.30
N LEU A 163 -19.78 9.03 14.33
CA LEU A 163 -18.47 9.57 13.98
C LEU A 163 -18.52 10.59 12.82
N GLU A 164 -19.70 10.79 12.21
CA GLU A 164 -19.87 11.65 11.00
C GLU A 164 -18.89 11.25 9.87
N TRP A 165 -18.53 9.99 9.80
CA TRP A 165 -17.53 9.45 8.89
C TRP A 165 -18.19 8.97 7.60
N ASN A 166 -18.33 9.86 6.63
CA ASN A 166 -18.94 9.56 5.33
C ASN A 166 -17.90 8.94 4.38
N LEU A 167 -17.91 7.62 4.27
CA LEU A 167 -17.00 6.86 3.42
C LEU A 167 -17.69 6.39 2.14
N ILE A 168 -16.89 6.15 1.10
CA ILE A 168 -17.34 5.46 -0.11
C ILE A 168 -17.14 3.96 0.12
N TYR A 169 -18.22 3.30 0.55
CA TYR A 169 -18.25 1.85 0.71
C TYR A 169 -18.25 1.16 -0.65
N ARG A 170 -17.56 0.02 -0.74
CA ARG A 170 -17.52 -0.77 -1.96
C ARG A 170 -17.99 -2.21 -1.75
N GLU A 171 -18.54 -2.79 -2.80
CA GLU A 171 -18.80 -4.22 -2.92
C GLU A 171 -17.56 -4.92 -3.50
N LYS A 172 -17.49 -6.24 -3.34
CA LYS A 172 -16.37 -7.05 -3.88
C LYS A 172 -16.20 -6.86 -5.39
N ASP A 173 -17.29 -6.77 -6.14
CA ASP A 173 -17.23 -6.61 -7.58
C ASP A 173 -16.68 -5.23 -7.96
N SER A 174 -17.08 -4.18 -7.23
CA SER A 174 -16.49 -2.84 -7.39
C SER A 174 -15.00 -2.81 -7.11
N MET A 175 -14.51 -3.65 -6.18
CA MET A 175 -13.06 -3.82 -5.94
C MET A 175 -12.39 -4.57 -7.09
N ARG A 176 -13.00 -5.64 -7.63
CA ARG A 176 -12.49 -6.36 -8.80
C ARG A 176 -12.40 -5.48 -10.05
N ASP A 177 -13.37 -4.59 -10.23
CA ASP A 177 -13.40 -3.61 -11.31
C ASP A 177 -12.25 -2.60 -11.29
N LEU A 178 -11.48 -2.52 -10.20
CA LEU A 178 -10.28 -1.69 -10.13
C LEU A 178 -9.07 -2.33 -10.83
N VAL A 179 -9.12 -3.63 -11.12
CA VAL A 179 -8.01 -4.35 -11.77
C VAL A 179 -7.78 -3.79 -13.17
N PRO A 180 -6.53 -3.39 -13.51
CA PRO A 180 -6.21 -2.83 -14.81
C PRO A 180 -6.43 -3.82 -15.95
N SER A 181 -6.92 -3.31 -17.08
CA SER A 181 -6.85 -4.04 -18.37
C SER A 181 -5.40 -3.98 -18.86
N SER A 182 -4.58 -4.92 -18.44
CA SER A 182 -3.14 -4.94 -18.73
C SER A 182 -2.83 -6.01 -19.78
N THR A 183 -1.84 -5.72 -20.65
CA THR A 183 -1.26 -6.73 -21.55
C THR A 183 -0.37 -7.73 -20.82
N ILE A 184 0.11 -7.37 -19.62
CA ILE A 184 0.86 -8.27 -18.74
C ILE A 184 -0.15 -9.02 -17.87
N PRO A 185 -0.11 -10.35 -17.81
CA PRO A 185 -1.01 -11.11 -16.96
C PRO A 185 -0.92 -10.64 -15.50
N LEU A 186 -2.07 -10.44 -14.88
CA LEU A 186 -2.21 -10.07 -13.47
C LEU A 186 -2.98 -11.16 -12.74
N GLN A 187 -2.53 -11.50 -11.55
CA GLN A 187 -3.31 -12.33 -10.62
C GLN A 187 -3.95 -11.39 -9.60
N ALA A 188 -5.26 -11.35 -9.56
CA ALA A 188 -6.00 -10.47 -8.66
C ALA A 188 -6.97 -11.25 -7.78
N GLU A 189 -7.02 -10.89 -6.51
CA GLU A 189 -7.91 -11.48 -5.51
C GLU A 189 -8.44 -10.41 -4.57
N VAL A 190 -9.72 -10.49 -4.22
CA VAL A 190 -10.33 -9.66 -3.18
C VAL A 190 -10.53 -10.50 -1.93
N LYS A 191 -9.79 -10.16 -0.88
CA LYS A 191 -9.85 -10.78 0.45
C LYS A 191 -10.64 -9.91 1.41
N GLU A 192 -11.08 -10.51 2.52
CA GLU A 192 -11.75 -9.83 3.62
C GLU A 192 -10.95 -10.01 4.91
N ASP A 193 -11.07 -9.06 5.84
CA ASP A 193 -10.64 -9.32 7.21
C ASP A 193 -11.65 -10.21 7.95
N ALA A 194 -11.24 -10.71 9.11
CA ALA A 194 -12.06 -11.64 9.91
C ALA A 194 -13.39 -11.04 10.41
N THR A 195 -13.58 -9.73 10.28
CA THR A 195 -14.80 -9.01 10.71
C THR A 195 -15.68 -8.60 9.54
N GLY A 196 -15.25 -8.81 8.29
CA GLY A 196 -15.98 -8.37 7.09
C GLY A 196 -16.01 -6.85 6.90
N VAL A 197 -15.24 -6.09 7.69
CA VAL A 197 -15.24 -4.62 7.65
C VAL A 197 -14.40 -4.09 6.50
N ASN A 198 -13.29 -4.75 6.16
CA ASN A 198 -12.39 -4.28 5.12
C ASN A 198 -12.22 -5.32 4.02
N TYR A 199 -12.28 -4.84 2.79
CA TYR A 199 -11.78 -5.56 1.62
C TYR A 199 -10.33 -5.18 1.33
N PHE A 200 -9.57 -6.17 0.85
CA PHE A 200 -8.19 -6.05 0.39
C PHE A 200 -8.13 -6.58 -1.04
N LEU A 201 -7.96 -5.69 -2.00
CA LEU A 201 -7.65 -6.09 -3.37
C LEU A 201 -6.15 -6.30 -3.47
N GLU A 202 -5.72 -7.54 -3.65
CA GLU A 202 -4.35 -7.90 -3.98
C GLU A 202 -4.20 -8.10 -5.49
N ILE A 203 -3.19 -7.47 -6.07
CA ILE A 203 -2.85 -7.66 -7.49
C ILE A 203 -1.36 -8.01 -7.57
N ARG A 204 -1.05 -9.20 -8.09
CA ARG A 204 0.31 -9.66 -8.36
C ARG A 204 0.64 -9.45 -9.84
N LYS A 205 1.65 -8.61 -10.11
CA LYS A 205 2.20 -8.47 -11.47
C LYS A 205 2.99 -9.73 -11.81
N SER A 206 2.71 -10.35 -12.96
CA SER A 206 3.47 -11.55 -13.36
C SER A 206 4.96 -11.27 -13.47
N ALA A 207 5.78 -12.22 -13.03
CA ALA A 207 7.20 -12.18 -13.34
C ALA A 207 7.35 -12.27 -14.86
N MET A 208 8.21 -11.46 -15.47
CA MET A 208 8.56 -11.66 -16.87
C MET A 208 9.21 -13.04 -16.97
N ASN A 209 8.57 -13.96 -17.68
CA ASN A 209 9.23 -15.18 -18.09
C ASN A 209 10.42 -14.75 -18.95
N GLY A 210 11.62 -14.97 -18.44
CA GLY A 210 12.82 -14.79 -19.23
C GLY A 210 12.63 -15.54 -20.53
N ALA A 211 12.67 -14.85 -21.66
CA ALA A 211 12.71 -15.48 -22.95
C ALA A 211 13.89 -16.47 -22.90
N ARG A 212 13.59 -17.76 -22.86
CA ARG A 212 14.58 -18.78 -23.14
C ARG A 212 14.89 -18.65 -24.61
N SER A 213 15.95 -17.94 -24.90
CA SER A 213 16.64 -18.04 -26.19
C SER A 213 17.38 -19.35 -26.29
#